data_9585614f9d307db14a4ed3a6b9d69a97
#
_entry.id   9585614f9d307db14a4ed3a6b9d69a97
#
_cell.length_a   1.000
_cell.length_b   1.000
_cell.length_c   1.000
_cell.angle_alpha   90.00
_cell.angle_beta   90.00
_cell.angle_gamma   90.00
#
_symmetry.space_group_name_H-M   'P 1'
#
loop_
_entity.id
_entity.type
_entity.pdbx_description
1 polymer ?
#
loop_
_entity_poly.entity_id
_entity_poly.type
_entity_poly.pdbx_seq_one_letter_code
_entity_poly.pdbx_strand_id
1 'polypeptide(L)'
;VNYFKRKVAIVTGAASGIGKAVAIELCKRGAHVIFTDRSEDQVKEACETAIKNGGHAEAIVLDVTDYEATRQVIDNAVSVHGKIDFMFNNAGIAIAGEFRDVDLEGWHRLFEINLFGVVNGMKAVYPVMIEQGSGHIINTSALAGLIPLPGNSVYVAAKHALVGLSSTVRIEGKDLGVKVSVVCPGHIKTPIFENADMIRLDKKKATEGITQIPGITAEQCARIVLKGVEKNKHIIVVTRFAKMMALFQRINTGLVHAIMGKVMRDFRENRK
;
A
#
# COMPACT_ATOMS: atom_id res chain seq x y z
N VAL A 1 -17.82 17.00 -11.72
CA VAL A 1 -17.00 16.23 -12.68
C VAL A 1 -16.30 15.11 -11.91
N ASN A 2 -16.46 13.86 -12.37
CA ASN A 2 -15.79 12.72 -11.74
C ASN A 2 -14.29 12.77 -12.07
N TYR A 3 -13.45 13.01 -11.07
CA TYR A 3 -12.00 13.22 -11.18
C TYR A 3 -11.27 12.04 -11.86
N PHE A 4 -11.78 10.82 -11.69
CA PHE A 4 -11.17 9.59 -12.21
C PHE A 4 -11.72 9.14 -13.57
N LYS A 5 -12.76 9.78 -14.09
CA LYS A 5 -13.41 9.37 -15.34
C LYS A 5 -12.44 9.49 -16.52
N ARG A 6 -12.31 8.42 -17.32
CA ARG A 6 -11.40 8.30 -18.48
C ARG A 6 -9.92 8.43 -18.12
N LYS A 7 -9.54 8.17 -16.86
CA LYS A 7 -8.17 8.15 -16.39
C LYS A 7 -7.62 6.73 -16.45
N VAL A 8 -6.31 6.60 -16.68
CA VAL A 8 -5.61 5.32 -16.70
C VAL A 8 -4.87 5.14 -15.38
N ALA A 9 -5.11 4.02 -14.72
CA ALA A 9 -4.51 3.70 -13.42
C ALA A 9 -3.90 2.30 -13.42
N ILE A 10 -2.70 2.16 -12.86
CA ILE A 10 -2.07 0.87 -12.56
C ILE A 10 -2.14 0.66 -11.04
N VAL A 11 -2.55 -0.52 -10.60
CA VAL A 11 -2.64 -0.87 -9.18
C VAL A 11 -1.90 -2.18 -8.94
N THR A 12 -0.82 -2.15 -8.13
CA THR A 12 -0.09 -3.36 -7.74
C THR A 12 -0.69 -3.99 -6.48
N GLY A 13 -0.60 -5.32 -6.36
CA GLY A 13 -1.26 -6.04 -5.28
C GLY A 13 -2.79 -5.97 -5.40
N ALA A 14 -3.32 -5.98 -6.63
CA ALA A 14 -4.74 -5.77 -6.92
C ALA A 14 -5.60 -7.03 -6.80
N ALA A 15 -5.01 -8.18 -6.50
CA ALA A 15 -5.75 -9.43 -6.30
C ALA A 15 -6.56 -9.46 -5.00
N SER A 16 -6.16 -8.72 -3.97
CA SER A 16 -6.80 -8.77 -2.65
C SER A 16 -6.75 -7.44 -1.88
N GLY A 17 -7.44 -7.40 -0.74
CA GLY A 17 -7.32 -6.35 0.26
C GLY A 17 -7.55 -4.93 -0.26
N ILE A 18 -6.68 -4.01 0.13
CA ILE A 18 -6.79 -2.58 -0.21
C ILE A 18 -6.59 -2.38 -1.72
N GLY A 19 -5.63 -3.08 -2.35
CA GLY A 19 -5.37 -2.97 -3.79
C GLY A 19 -6.59 -3.33 -4.63
N LYS A 20 -7.20 -4.51 -4.37
CA LYS A 20 -8.45 -4.94 -5.03
C LYS A 20 -9.56 -3.91 -4.85
N ALA A 21 -9.76 -3.43 -3.63
CA ALA A 21 -10.81 -2.46 -3.34
C ALA A 21 -10.58 -1.10 -4.02
N VAL A 22 -9.34 -0.61 -4.06
CA VAL A 22 -8.97 0.64 -4.77
C VAL A 22 -9.19 0.48 -6.27
N ALA A 23 -8.73 -0.63 -6.87
CA ALA A 23 -8.87 -0.89 -8.29
C ALA A 23 -10.35 -0.97 -8.72
N ILE A 24 -11.18 -1.72 -7.98
CA ILE A 24 -12.63 -1.81 -8.22
C ILE A 24 -13.31 -0.44 -8.05
N GLU A 25 -12.96 0.33 -7.02
CA GLU A 25 -13.56 1.65 -6.79
C GLU A 25 -13.17 2.66 -7.89
N LEU A 26 -11.94 2.57 -8.43
CA LEU A 26 -11.49 3.36 -9.59
C LEU A 26 -12.31 3.02 -10.84
N CYS A 27 -12.53 1.73 -11.12
CA CYS A 27 -13.40 1.27 -12.22
C CYS A 27 -14.82 1.84 -12.08
N LYS A 28 -15.42 1.77 -10.89
CA LYS A 28 -16.75 2.35 -10.60
C LYS A 28 -16.81 3.86 -10.85
N ARG A 29 -15.66 4.54 -10.72
CA ARG A 29 -15.53 5.97 -11.02
C ARG A 29 -15.16 6.24 -12.47
N GLY A 30 -15.19 5.24 -13.33
CA GLY A 30 -14.99 5.37 -14.79
C GLY A 30 -13.54 5.51 -15.21
N ALA A 31 -12.58 5.08 -14.39
CA ALA A 31 -11.19 4.90 -14.80
C ALA A 31 -11.03 3.59 -15.59
N HIS A 32 -10.03 3.54 -16.47
CA HIS A 32 -9.47 2.31 -16.98
C HIS A 32 -8.38 1.82 -16.01
N VAL A 33 -8.47 0.59 -15.53
CA VAL A 33 -7.59 0.12 -14.46
C VAL A 33 -6.85 -1.16 -14.85
N ILE A 34 -5.53 -1.11 -14.75
CA ILE A 34 -4.63 -2.25 -14.93
C ILE A 34 -4.40 -2.86 -13.56
N PHE A 35 -4.99 -4.02 -13.32
CA PHE A 35 -4.83 -4.81 -12.10
C PHE A 35 -3.56 -5.63 -12.22
N THR A 36 -2.61 -5.46 -11.31
CA THR A 36 -1.41 -6.30 -11.31
C THR A 36 -1.21 -7.00 -9.98
N ASP A 37 -0.84 -8.26 -10.03
CA ASP A 37 -0.50 -9.10 -8.88
C ASP A 37 0.35 -10.29 -9.34
N ARG A 38 1.11 -10.90 -8.43
CA ARG A 38 1.85 -12.13 -8.71
C ARG A 38 0.95 -13.37 -8.83
N SER A 39 -0.23 -13.33 -8.22
CA SER A 39 -1.23 -14.40 -8.25
C SER A 39 -2.12 -14.26 -9.48
N GLU A 40 -1.84 -15.05 -10.51
CA GLU A 40 -2.55 -14.99 -11.79
C GLU A 40 -4.06 -15.20 -11.64
N ASP A 41 -4.48 -16.28 -10.98
CA ASP A 41 -5.90 -16.61 -10.84
C ASP A 41 -6.66 -15.52 -10.06
N GLN A 42 -6.08 -15.06 -8.95
CA GLN A 42 -6.72 -14.06 -8.09
C GLN A 42 -6.81 -12.69 -8.75
N VAL A 43 -5.80 -12.27 -9.53
CA VAL A 43 -5.85 -10.97 -10.22
C VAL A 43 -6.85 -11.00 -11.37
N LYS A 44 -6.95 -12.11 -12.09
CA LYS A 44 -7.97 -12.31 -13.12
C LYS A 44 -9.39 -12.27 -12.52
N GLU A 45 -9.63 -13.00 -11.43
CA GLU A 45 -10.93 -12.98 -10.72
C GLU A 45 -11.31 -11.56 -10.26
N ALA A 46 -10.34 -10.82 -9.69
CA ALA A 46 -10.57 -9.45 -9.24
C ALA A 46 -10.92 -8.51 -10.40
N CYS A 47 -10.21 -8.65 -11.52
CA CYS A 47 -10.45 -7.90 -12.75
C CYS A 47 -11.83 -8.24 -13.35
N GLU A 48 -12.18 -9.52 -13.48
CA GLU A 48 -13.50 -9.95 -13.95
C GLU A 48 -14.64 -9.39 -13.09
N THR A 49 -14.43 -9.35 -11.78
CA THR A 49 -15.40 -8.74 -10.85
C THR A 49 -15.62 -7.26 -11.19
N ALA A 50 -14.56 -6.53 -11.54
CA ALA A 50 -14.68 -5.12 -11.94
C ALA A 50 -15.41 -4.98 -13.29
N ILE A 51 -15.11 -5.84 -14.27
CA ILE A 51 -15.73 -5.84 -15.59
C ILE A 51 -17.22 -6.18 -15.50
N LYS A 52 -17.59 -7.22 -14.74
CA LYS A 52 -18.99 -7.61 -14.49
C LYS A 52 -19.82 -6.47 -13.87
N ASN A 53 -19.17 -5.56 -13.14
CA ASN A 53 -19.79 -4.36 -12.58
C ASN A 53 -19.74 -3.14 -13.53
N GLY A 54 -19.44 -3.33 -14.82
CA GLY A 54 -19.41 -2.28 -15.85
C GLY A 54 -18.14 -1.45 -15.87
N GLY A 55 -17.07 -1.91 -15.22
CA GLY A 55 -15.77 -1.25 -15.24
C GLY A 55 -14.94 -1.57 -16.49
N HIS A 56 -13.98 -0.70 -16.79
CA HIS A 56 -12.94 -0.92 -17.79
C HIS A 56 -11.67 -1.38 -17.07
N ALA A 57 -11.28 -2.63 -17.28
CA ALA A 57 -10.16 -3.22 -16.55
C ALA A 57 -9.42 -4.29 -17.38
N GLU A 58 -8.16 -4.48 -17.09
CA GLU A 58 -7.31 -5.56 -17.57
C GLU A 58 -6.46 -6.13 -16.43
N ALA A 59 -6.10 -7.41 -16.52
CA ALA A 59 -5.30 -8.10 -15.52
C ALA A 59 -3.94 -8.49 -16.10
N ILE A 60 -2.86 -8.19 -15.38
CA ILE A 60 -1.50 -8.55 -15.75
C ILE A 60 -0.81 -9.20 -14.56
N VAL A 61 -0.14 -10.33 -14.79
CA VAL A 61 0.70 -10.98 -13.78
C VAL A 61 1.98 -10.16 -13.61
N LEU A 62 2.29 -9.77 -12.38
CA LEU A 62 3.47 -8.96 -12.07
C LEU A 62 4.02 -9.29 -10.69
N ASP A 63 5.28 -9.69 -10.63
CA ASP A 63 6.08 -9.60 -9.41
C ASP A 63 6.74 -8.22 -9.37
N VAL A 64 6.41 -7.41 -8.36
CA VAL A 64 6.94 -6.05 -8.22
C VAL A 64 8.44 -6.00 -7.93
N THR A 65 9.06 -7.13 -7.55
CA THR A 65 10.51 -7.23 -7.36
C THR A 65 11.28 -7.27 -8.67
N ASP A 66 10.61 -7.62 -9.78
CA ASP A 66 11.16 -7.58 -11.13
C ASP A 66 10.96 -6.18 -11.75
N TYR A 67 12.05 -5.43 -11.83
CA TYR A 67 12.03 -4.08 -12.42
C TYR A 67 11.70 -4.10 -13.91
N GLU A 68 12.28 -5.05 -14.68
CA GLU A 68 12.05 -5.11 -16.12
C GLU A 68 10.60 -5.49 -16.45
N ALA A 69 10.03 -6.44 -15.73
CA ALA A 69 8.60 -6.76 -15.86
C ALA A 69 7.73 -5.55 -15.49
N THR A 70 8.08 -4.82 -14.42
CA THR A 70 7.37 -3.60 -14.03
C THR A 70 7.44 -2.54 -15.13
N ARG A 71 8.61 -2.33 -15.73
CA ARG A 71 8.81 -1.39 -16.85
C ARG A 71 7.98 -1.80 -18.07
N GLN A 72 7.97 -3.08 -18.43
CA GLN A 72 7.16 -3.58 -19.54
C GLN A 72 5.66 -3.32 -19.35
N VAL A 73 5.13 -3.50 -18.14
CA VAL A 73 3.73 -3.16 -17.84
C VAL A 73 3.46 -1.68 -18.09
N ILE A 74 4.36 -0.81 -17.67
CA ILE A 74 4.26 0.65 -17.87
C ILE A 74 4.33 1.00 -19.36
N ASP A 75 5.32 0.48 -20.10
CA ASP A 75 5.52 0.73 -21.53
C ASP A 75 4.29 0.26 -22.34
N ASN A 76 3.74 -0.92 -22.02
CA ASN A 76 2.54 -1.43 -22.64
C ASN A 76 1.32 -0.54 -22.35
N ALA A 77 1.15 -0.10 -21.10
CA ALA A 77 0.06 0.79 -20.74
C ALA A 77 0.12 2.12 -21.51
N VAL A 78 1.33 2.69 -21.67
CA VAL A 78 1.53 3.89 -22.48
C VAL A 78 1.23 3.63 -23.96
N SER A 79 1.70 2.51 -24.51
CA SER A 79 1.45 2.15 -25.91
C SER A 79 -0.04 1.99 -26.23
N VAL A 80 -0.80 1.37 -25.32
CA VAL A 80 -2.24 1.10 -25.54
C VAL A 80 -3.12 2.31 -25.23
N HIS A 81 -2.83 3.03 -24.15
CA HIS A 81 -3.71 4.09 -23.64
C HIS A 81 -3.15 5.50 -23.85
N GLY A 82 -1.91 5.63 -24.32
CA GLY A 82 -1.24 6.91 -24.59
C GLY A 82 -0.76 7.64 -23.34
N LYS A 83 -1.08 7.17 -22.13
CA LYS A 83 -0.72 7.83 -20.88
C LYS A 83 -0.94 6.94 -19.66
N ILE A 84 -0.37 7.35 -18.51
CA ILE A 84 -0.67 6.83 -17.18
C ILE A 84 -0.98 8.01 -16.26
N ASP A 85 -2.22 8.09 -15.76
CA ASP A 85 -2.64 9.16 -14.85
C ASP A 85 -2.31 8.83 -13.38
N PHE A 86 -2.42 7.54 -12.99
CA PHE A 86 -2.20 7.09 -11.62
C PHE A 86 -1.37 5.81 -11.56
N MET A 87 -0.38 5.79 -10.64
CA MET A 87 0.34 4.59 -10.24
C MET A 87 0.11 4.33 -8.75
N PHE A 88 -0.58 3.25 -8.40
CA PHE A 88 -0.78 2.80 -7.02
C PHE A 88 0.20 1.67 -6.70
N ASN A 89 1.29 1.99 -6.05
CA ASN A 89 2.24 1.02 -5.50
C ASN A 89 1.68 0.50 -4.17
N ASN A 90 0.91 -0.58 -4.23
CA ASN A 90 0.20 -1.10 -3.07
C ASN A 90 0.65 -2.52 -2.68
N ALA A 91 1.26 -3.30 -3.58
CA ALA A 91 1.76 -4.62 -3.26
C ALA A 91 2.63 -4.63 -1.99
N GLY A 92 2.46 -5.64 -1.16
CA GLY A 92 3.23 -5.76 0.06
C GLY A 92 2.83 -6.96 0.91
N ILE A 93 3.75 -7.37 1.77
CA ILE A 93 3.61 -8.46 2.73
C ILE A 93 3.78 -7.97 4.16
N ALA A 94 3.44 -8.82 5.13
CA ALA A 94 3.73 -8.58 6.54
C ALA A 94 4.55 -9.73 7.13
N ILE A 95 5.50 -9.37 8.00
CA ILE A 95 6.25 -10.29 8.85
C ILE A 95 6.14 -9.75 10.27
N ALA A 96 5.61 -10.56 11.18
CA ALA A 96 5.49 -10.25 12.61
C ALA A 96 6.41 -11.17 13.41
N GLY A 97 7.20 -10.58 14.29
CA GLY A 97 8.15 -11.24 15.16
C GLY A 97 8.99 -10.20 15.93
N GLU A 98 9.56 -10.58 17.08
CA GLU A 98 10.51 -9.70 17.75
C GLU A 98 11.76 -9.52 16.87
N PHE A 99 12.45 -8.39 17.02
CA PHE A 99 13.67 -8.09 16.27
C PHE A 99 14.71 -9.21 16.31
N ARG A 100 14.87 -9.85 17.46
CA ARG A 100 15.82 -10.96 17.69
C ARG A 100 15.43 -12.28 17.01
N ASP A 101 14.17 -12.41 16.58
CA ASP A 101 13.63 -13.66 16.05
C ASP A 101 13.48 -13.64 14.52
N VAL A 102 13.40 -12.46 13.91
CA VAL A 102 13.32 -12.30 12.45
C VAL A 102 14.72 -12.35 11.86
N ASP A 103 15.00 -13.37 11.04
CA ASP A 103 16.27 -13.55 10.36
C ASP A 103 16.53 -12.53 9.24
N LEU A 104 17.74 -12.48 8.74
CA LEU A 104 18.12 -11.56 7.66
C LEU A 104 17.40 -11.88 6.34
N GLU A 105 17.04 -13.12 6.08
CA GLU A 105 16.27 -13.51 4.88
C GLU A 105 14.89 -12.88 4.91
N GLY A 106 14.19 -12.92 6.04
CA GLY A 106 12.91 -12.23 6.23
C GLY A 106 13.02 -10.71 6.07
N TRP A 107 14.14 -10.11 6.56
CA TRP A 107 14.44 -8.69 6.33
C TRP A 107 14.60 -8.39 4.84
N HIS A 108 15.44 -9.10 4.13
CA HIS A 108 15.68 -8.90 2.70
C HIS A 108 14.39 -9.07 1.91
N ARG A 109 13.68 -10.18 2.10
CA ARG A 109 12.44 -10.46 1.38
C ARG A 109 11.38 -9.36 1.58
N LEU A 110 11.19 -8.91 2.82
CA LEU A 110 10.20 -7.85 3.08
C LEU A 110 10.62 -6.52 2.44
N PHE A 111 11.89 -6.15 2.50
CA PHE A 111 12.39 -4.94 1.88
C PHE A 111 12.29 -4.98 0.36
N GLU A 112 12.63 -6.12 -0.27
CA GLU A 112 12.49 -6.31 -1.72
C GLU A 112 11.05 -6.06 -2.18
N ILE A 113 10.07 -6.62 -1.48
CA ILE A 113 8.67 -6.46 -1.88
C ILE A 113 8.13 -5.08 -1.46
N ASN A 114 8.25 -4.72 -0.17
CA ASN A 114 7.54 -3.58 0.39
C ASN A 114 8.20 -2.23 0.12
N LEU A 115 9.52 -2.20 -0.14
CA LEU A 115 10.25 -0.97 -0.42
C LEU A 115 10.76 -0.95 -1.86
N PHE A 116 11.59 -1.93 -2.28
CA PHE A 116 12.15 -1.92 -3.63
C PHE A 116 11.09 -2.16 -4.70
N GLY A 117 10.05 -2.96 -4.46
CA GLY A 117 8.91 -3.07 -5.36
C GLY A 117 8.20 -1.74 -5.60
N VAL A 118 8.08 -0.88 -4.57
CA VAL A 118 7.57 0.48 -4.73
C VAL A 118 8.56 1.36 -5.49
N VAL A 119 9.86 1.26 -5.19
CA VAL A 119 10.91 1.98 -5.94
C VAL A 119 10.88 1.60 -7.41
N ASN A 120 10.75 0.32 -7.75
CA ASN A 120 10.62 -0.17 -9.13
C ASN A 120 9.45 0.48 -9.86
N GLY A 121 8.25 0.46 -9.26
CA GLY A 121 7.07 1.13 -9.81
C GLY A 121 7.27 2.64 -10.00
N MET A 122 7.88 3.30 -9.01
CA MET A 122 8.21 4.74 -9.11
C MET A 122 9.24 5.02 -10.22
N LYS A 123 10.34 4.26 -10.26
CA LYS A 123 11.42 4.44 -11.25
C LYS A 123 10.92 4.22 -12.68
N ALA A 124 10.02 3.28 -12.88
CA ALA A 124 9.45 2.98 -14.18
C ALA A 124 8.45 4.05 -14.64
N VAL A 125 7.55 4.53 -13.75
CA VAL A 125 6.47 5.46 -14.14
C VAL A 125 6.87 6.93 -14.09
N TYR A 126 7.81 7.33 -13.22
CA TYR A 126 8.15 8.73 -12.98
C TYR A 126 8.65 9.46 -14.22
N PRO A 127 9.58 8.89 -15.05
CA PRO A 127 9.98 9.51 -16.31
C PRO A 127 8.81 9.73 -17.28
N VAL A 128 7.91 8.75 -17.40
CA VAL A 128 6.71 8.84 -18.24
C VAL A 128 5.83 9.99 -17.79
N MET A 129 5.58 10.13 -16.49
CA MET A 129 4.76 11.22 -15.94
C MET A 129 5.42 12.60 -16.10
N ILE A 130 6.75 12.68 -16.07
CA ILE A 130 7.50 13.92 -16.37
C ILE A 130 7.29 14.31 -17.84
N GLU A 131 7.47 13.38 -18.77
CA GLU A 131 7.25 13.61 -20.20
C GLU A 131 5.80 14.03 -20.50
N GLN A 132 4.84 13.44 -19.81
CA GLN A 132 3.43 13.83 -19.88
C GLN A 132 3.14 15.22 -19.28
N GLY A 133 4.03 15.77 -18.45
CA GLY A 133 3.79 16.96 -17.64
C GLY A 133 2.71 16.78 -16.58
N SER A 134 2.29 15.54 -16.32
CA SER A 134 1.22 15.21 -15.36
C SER A 134 1.27 13.76 -14.92
N GLY A 135 0.88 13.51 -13.67
CA GLY A 135 0.74 12.18 -13.12
C GLY A 135 0.59 12.21 -11.61
N HIS A 136 0.15 11.10 -11.02
CA HIS A 136 0.05 10.97 -9.58
C HIS A 136 0.48 9.57 -9.14
N ILE A 137 1.54 9.50 -8.35
CA ILE A 137 2.04 8.27 -7.74
C ILE A 137 1.47 8.17 -6.33
N ILE A 138 0.92 7.02 -5.98
CA ILE A 138 0.32 6.75 -4.67
C ILE A 138 0.99 5.51 -4.07
N ASN A 139 1.77 5.70 -3.01
CA ASN A 139 2.49 4.64 -2.33
C ASN A 139 1.76 4.21 -1.05
N THR A 140 1.56 2.91 -0.88
CA THR A 140 0.90 2.37 0.32
C THR A 140 1.93 2.04 1.40
N SER A 141 2.03 2.94 2.38
CA SER A 141 2.72 2.71 3.65
C SER A 141 1.76 2.05 4.66
N ALA A 142 1.77 2.47 5.89
CA ALA A 142 0.89 2.05 6.98
C ALA A 142 0.93 3.09 8.13
N LEU A 143 0.07 2.95 9.14
CA LEU A 143 0.27 3.63 10.43
C LEU A 143 1.65 3.29 10.99
N ALA A 144 2.14 2.07 10.80
CA ALA A 144 3.50 1.61 11.13
C ALA A 144 4.62 2.39 10.43
N GLY A 145 4.33 3.21 9.43
CA GLY A 145 5.26 4.17 8.84
C GLY A 145 5.26 5.54 9.52
N LEU A 146 4.43 5.73 10.54
CA LEU A 146 4.29 6.99 11.27
C LEU A 146 4.54 6.85 12.78
N ILE A 147 4.43 5.63 13.31
CA ILE A 147 4.63 5.30 14.73
C ILE A 147 5.43 4.00 14.88
N PRO A 148 6.14 3.78 15.99
CA PRO A 148 6.69 2.46 16.29
C PRO A 148 5.56 1.44 16.50
N LEU A 149 5.80 0.21 16.05
CA LEU A 149 4.90 -0.92 16.29
C LEU A 149 5.75 -2.14 16.70
N PRO A 150 5.86 -2.44 18.00
CA PRO A 150 6.65 -3.55 18.49
C PRO A 150 6.22 -4.90 17.90
N GLY A 151 7.17 -5.81 17.73
CA GLY A 151 6.92 -7.09 17.08
C GLY A 151 6.77 -7.02 15.56
N ASN A 152 7.08 -5.85 14.95
CA ASN A 152 6.98 -5.63 13.51
C ASN A 152 8.16 -4.78 12.98
N SER A 153 9.35 -4.91 13.56
CA SER A 153 10.48 -4.01 13.31
C SER A 153 10.85 -3.88 11.82
N VAL A 154 10.93 -4.99 11.10
CA VAL A 154 11.24 -4.99 9.66
C VAL A 154 10.15 -4.28 8.85
N TYR A 155 8.88 -4.53 9.17
CA TYR A 155 7.75 -3.88 8.51
C TYR A 155 7.72 -2.37 8.81
N VAL A 156 7.93 -1.98 10.07
CA VAL A 156 8.02 -0.57 10.50
C VAL A 156 9.12 0.15 9.75
N ALA A 157 10.32 -0.43 9.65
CA ALA A 157 11.44 0.16 8.93
C ALA A 157 11.11 0.42 7.45
N ALA A 158 10.59 -0.58 6.74
CA ALA A 158 10.20 -0.44 5.33
C ALA A 158 9.10 0.60 5.14
N LYS A 159 8.08 0.63 6.04
CA LYS A 159 6.96 1.57 5.92
C LYS A 159 7.34 3.02 6.30
N HIS A 160 8.30 3.23 7.20
CA HIS A 160 8.90 4.55 7.44
C HIS A 160 9.72 5.03 6.24
N ALA A 161 10.53 4.15 5.63
CA ALA A 161 11.27 4.47 4.42
C ALA A 161 10.35 4.96 3.29
N LEU A 162 9.18 4.33 3.10
CA LEU A 162 8.20 4.77 2.11
C LEU A 162 7.63 6.17 2.38
N VAL A 163 7.42 6.53 3.64
CA VAL A 163 6.96 7.89 3.99
C VAL A 163 8.03 8.92 3.65
N GLY A 164 9.28 8.65 4.00
CA GLY A 164 10.42 9.52 3.67
C GLY A 164 10.59 9.66 2.15
N LEU A 165 10.67 8.52 1.42
CA LEU A 165 10.80 8.49 -0.03
C LEU A 165 9.67 9.28 -0.71
N SER A 166 8.42 9.00 -0.36
CA SER A 166 7.26 9.65 -0.98
C SER A 166 7.25 11.15 -0.71
N SER A 167 7.67 11.58 0.49
CA SER A 167 7.74 12.98 0.88
C SER A 167 8.79 13.74 0.07
N THR A 168 9.95 13.12 -0.13
CA THR A 168 11.05 13.70 -0.90
C THR A 168 10.69 13.82 -2.39
N VAL A 169 10.24 12.72 -3.01
CA VAL A 169 9.90 12.72 -4.44
C VAL A 169 8.68 13.61 -4.74
N ARG A 170 7.77 13.80 -3.76
CA ARG A 170 6.69 14.78 -3.91
C ARG A 170 7.22 16.22 -4.11
N ILE A 171 8.31 16.58 -3.42
CA ILE A 171 8.93 17.92 -3.55
C ILE A 171 9.65 18.01 -4.90
N GLU A 172 10.42 16.98 -5.25
CA GLU A 172 11.16 16.92 -6.52
C GLU A 172 10.23 16.95 -7.73
N GLY A 173 9.08 16.25 -7.67
CA GLY A 173 8.13 16.16 -8.78
C GLY A 173 7.23 17.38 -8.99
N LYS A 174 7.19 18.32 -8.01
CA LYS A 174 6.22 19.41 -7.98
C LYS A 174 6.25 20.27 -9.24
N ASP A 175 7.42 20.69 -9.64
CA ASP A 175 7.61 21.56 -10.79
C ASP A 175 7.68 20.79 -12.13
N LEU A 176 7.72 19.44 -12.04
CA LEU A 176 7.71 18.52 -13.18
C LEU A 176 6.29 17.98 -13.49
N GLY A 177 5.27 18.48 -12.80
CA GLY A 177 3.88 18.04 -12.98
C GLY A 177 3.52 16.71 -12.30
N VAL A 178 4.45 16.10 -11.54
CA VAL A 178 4.24 14.81 -10.90
C VAL A 178 3.84 14.97 -9.43
N LYS A 179 2.67 14.45 -9.08
CA LYS A 179 2.18 14.41 -7.71
C LYS A 179 2.57 13.09 -7.05
N VAL A 180 2.88 13.14 -5.76
CA VAL A 180 3.10 11.92 -4.97
C VAL A 180 2.29 12.00 -3.67
N SER A 181 1.59 10.93 -3.34
CA SER A 181 0.87 10.75 -2.08
C SER A 181 1.32 9.47 -1.40
N VAL A 182 1.37 9.47 -0.07
CA VAL A 182 1.58 8.26 0.71
C VAL A 182 0.33 7.94 1.54
N VAL A 183 -0.16 6.71 1.42
CA VAL A 183 -1.31 6.22 2.16
C VAL A 183 -0.81 5.52 3.43
N CYS A 184 -1.33 5.91 4.59
CA CYS A 184 -0.99 5.34 5.88
C CYS A 184 -2.25 4.75 6.53
N PRO A 185 -2.65 3.52 6.17
CA PRO A 185 -3.79 2.85 6.77
C PRO A 185 -3.51 2.48 8.24
N GLY A 186 -4.55 2.62 9.08
CA GLY A 186 -4.60 1.93 10.37
C GLY A 186 -5.05 0.48 10.17
N HIS A 187 -5.85 -0.06 11.10
CA HIS A 187 -6.36 -1.42 10.96
C HIS A 187 -7.46 -1.48 9.89
N ILE A 188 -7.19 -2.22 8.82
CA ILE A 188 -8.11 -2.51 7.72
C ILE A 188 -8.33 -4.02 7.66
N LYS A 189 -9.58 -4.44 7.58
CA LYS A 189 -9.97 -5.86 7.48
C LYS A 189 -9.57 -6.39 6.09
N THR A 190 -8.43 -7.07 6.03
CA THR A 190 -7.83 -7.63 4.81
C THR A 190 -7.09 -8.93 5.12
N PRO A 191 -6.83 -9.80 4.14
CA PRO A 191 -6.10 -11.05 4.35
C PRO A 191 -4.61 -10.90 4.71
N ILE A 192 -4.07 -9.67 4.80
CA ILE A 192 -2.63 -9.45 5.02
C ILE A 192 -2.11 -10.13 6.28
N PHE A 193 -2.91 -10.17 7.34
CA PHE A 193 -2.51 -10.81 8.60
C PHE A 193 -2.64 -12.33 8.57
N GLU A 194 -3.61 -12.84 7.78
CA GLU A 194 -3.78 -14.28 7.55
C GLU A 194 -2.59 -14.83 6.74
N ASN A 195 -2.08 -14.03 5.81
CA ASN A 195 -0.95 -14.36 4.95
C ASN A 195 0.40 -13.96 5.56
N ALA A 196 0.42 -13.28 6.72
CA ALA A 196 1.64 -12.85 7.37
C ALA A 196 2.47 -14.04 7.89
N ASP A 197 3.79 -13.88 7.83
CA ASP A 197 4.71 -14.76 8.55
C ASP A 197 4.73 -14.34 10.01
N MET A 198 4.32 -15.27 10.88
CA MET A 198 4.27 -15.09 12.32
C MET A 198 5.44 -15.85 12.96
N ILE A 199 6.57 -15.15 13.18
CA ILE A 199 7.82 -15.76 13.65
C ILE A 199 7.76 -15.94 15.15
N ARG A 200 7.88 -17.20 15.63
CA ARG A 200 7.77 -17.60 17.03
C ARG A 200 6.49 -17.11 17.73
N LEU A 201 5.41 -16.98 16.99
CA LEU A 201 4.09 -16.63 17.51
C LEU A 201 3.09 -17.76 17.24
N ASP A 202 2.09 -17.85 18.09
CA ASP A 202 0.91 -18.65 17.80
C ASP A 202 0.06 -17.90 16.76
N LYS A 203 0.16 -18.33 15.50
CA LYS A 203 -0.51 -17.66 14.38
C LYS A 203 -2.02 -17.55 14.60
N LYS A 204 -2.65 -18.60 15.15
CA LYS A 204 -4.10 -18.62 15.38
C LYS A 204 -4.49 -17.55 16.41
N LYS A 205 -3.84 -17.56 17.58
CA LYS A 205 -4.10 -16.58 18.66
C LYS A 205 -3.78 -15.15 18.21
N ALA A 206 -2.65 -14.95 17.53
CA ALA A 206 -2.25 -13.64 17.04
C ALA A 206 -3.26 -13.10 16.02
N THR A 207 -3.72 -13.92 15.07
CA THR A 207 -4.73 -13.53 14.08
C THR A 207 -6.08 -13.24 14.74
N GLU A 208 -6.53 -14.08 15.67
CA GLU A 208 -7.75 -13.83 16.44
C GLU A 208 -7.68 -12.51 17.21
N GLY A 209 -6.56 -12.23 17.88
CA GLY A 209 -6.36 -10.95 18.57
C GLY A 209 -6.42 -9.74 17.62
N ILE A 210 -5.79 -9.84 16.46
CA ILE A 210 -5.80 -8.77 15.45
C ILE A 210 -7.22 -8.55 14.90
N THR A 211 -7.99 -9.61 14.65
CA THR A 211 -9.35 -9.49 14.10
C THR A 211 -10.34 -8.81 15.05
N GLN A 212 -10.07 -8.84 16.37
CA GLN A 212 -10.86 -8.14 17.39
C GLN A 212 -10.59 -6.63 17.42
N ILE A 213 -9.48 -6.16 16.85
CA ILE A 213 -9.17 -4.73 16.79
C ILE A 213 -10.20 -4.03 15.89
N PRO A 214 -10.86 -2.95 16.37
CA PRO A 214 -11.78 -2.18 15.55
C PRO A 214 -11.11 -1.68 14.27
N GLY A 215 -11.65 -2.04 13.11
CA GLY A 215 -11.13 -1.68 11.80
C GLY A 215 -12.26 -1.36 10.82
N ILE A 216 -11.88 -0.78 9.69
CA ILE A 216 -12.79 -0.52 8.58
C ILE A 216 -12.59 -1.54 7.46
N THR A 217 -13.56 -1.68 6.55
CA THR A 217 -13.43 -2.57 5.40
C THR A 217 -12.46 -2.00 4.37
N ALA A 218 -11.97 -2.85 3.46
CA ALA A 218 -11.12 -2.45 2.36
C ALA A 218 -11.82 -1.44 1.43
N GLU A 219 -13.12 -1.58 1.20
CA GLU A 219 -13.92 -0.66 0.37
C GLU A 219 -14.06 0.71 1.03
N GLN A 220 -14.25 0.76 2.35
CA GLN A 220 -14.26 2.02 3.10
C GLN A 220 -12.90 2.71 3.02
N CYS A 221 -11.81 1.92 3.15
CA CYS A 221 -10.45 2.40 2.98
C CYS A 221 -10.25 2.99 1.58
N ALA A 222 -10.61 2.26 0.52
CA ALA A 222 -10.48 2.70 -0.86
C ALA A 222 -11.17 4.05 -1.11
N ARG A 223 -12.41 4.23 -0.64
CA ARG A 223 -13.12 5.51 -0.76
C ARG A 223 -12.39 6.67 -0.08
N ILE A 224 -11.81 6.44 1.10
CA ILE A 224 -11.03 7.46 1.83
C ILE A 224 -9.74 7.79 1.08
N VAL A 225 -9.03 6.76 0.59
CA VAL A 225 -7.81 6.90 -0.21
C VAL A 225 -8.08 7.74 -1.45
N LEU A 226 -9.06 7.37 -2.28
CA LEU A 226 -9.37 8.09 -3.52
C LEU A 226 -9.81 9.53 -3.26
N LYS A 227 -10.56 9.80 -2.19
CA LYS A 227 -10.88 11.17 -1.77
C LYS A 227 -9.64 11.97 -1.35
N GLY A 228 -8.62 11.30 -0.79
CA GLY A 228 -7.34 11.91 -0.47
C GLY A 228 -6.51 12.22 -1.72
N VAL A 229 -6.50 11.29 -2.68
CA VAL A 229 -5.82 11.42 -3.98
C VAL A 229 -6.43 12.57 -4.80
N GLU A 230 -7.76 12.62 -4.90
CA GLU A 230 -8.49 13.71 -5.57
C GLU A 230 -8.12 15.09 -5.02
N LYS A 231 -7.90 15.18 -3.70
CA LYS A 231 -7.47 16.41 -3.01
C LYS A 231 -5.96 16.60 -3.00
N ASN A 232 -5.20 15.80 -3.72
CA ASN A 232 -3.73 15.81 -3.73
C ASN A 232 -3.10 15.88 -2.34
N LYS A 233 -3.64 15.12 -1.37
CA LYS A 233 -3.07 15.10 -0.01
C LYS A 233 -1.72 14.40 -0.01
N HIS A 234 -0.73 15.00 0.68
CA HIS A 234 0.59 14.41 0.84
C HIS A 234 0.52 13.08 1.61
N ILE A 235 0.06 13.10 2.86
CA ILE A 235 -0.12 11.92 3.70
C ILE A 235 -1.62 11.66 3.88
N ILE A 236 -2.07 10.49 3.47
CA ILE A 236 -3.47 10.07 3.57
C ILE A 236 -3.58 9.06 4.71
N VAL A 237 -3.78 9.56 5.93
CA VAL A 237 -3.99 8.70 7.11
C VAL A 237 -5.42 8.20 7.11
N VAL A 238 -5.58 6.87 7.06
CA VAL A 238 -6.88 6.21 7.06
C VAL A 238 -7.17 5.69 8.48
N THR A 239 -8.41 5.81 8.90
CA THR A 239 -8.98 5.58 10.23
C THR A 239 -8.76 6.72 11.24
N ARG A 240 -9.77 6.90 12.13
CA ARG A 240 -9.70 7.92 13.19
C ARG A 240 -8.61 7.62 14.20
N PHE A 241 -8.48 6.33 14.57
CA PHE A 241 -7.44 5.87 15.48
C PHE A 241 -6.03 6.16 14.95
N ALA A 242 -5.77 5.84 13.67
CA ALA A 242 -4.48 6.11 13.06
C ALA A 242 -4.13 7.61 13.05
N LYS A 243 -5.13 8.47 12.78
CA LYS A 243 -4.93 9.93 12.81
C LYS A 243 -4.54 10.42 14.21
N MET A 244 -5.22 9.90 15.22
CA MET A 244 -4.94 10.23 16.63
C MET A 244 -3.53 9.78 17.03
N MET A 245 -3.16 8.54 16.73
CA MET A 245 -1.83 8.00 17.05
C MET A 245 -0.71 8.74 16.32
N ALA A 246 -0.90 9.05 15.04
CA ALA A 246 0.06 9.83 14.27
C ALA A 246 0.22 11.26 14.83
N LEU A 247 -0.85 11.87 15.33
CA LEU A 247 -0.79 13.18 15.99
C LEU A 247 -0.03 13.09 17.33
N PHE A 248 -0.34 12.08 18.15
CA PHE A 248 0.36 11.89 19.43
C PHE A 248 1.85 11.65 19.23
N GLN A 249 2.24 10.87 18.21
CA GLN A 249 3.65 10.66 17.87
C GLN A 249 4.38 11.98 17.58
N ARG A 250 3.72 12.97 17.02
CA ARG A 250 4.32 14.27 16.70
C ARG A 250 4.41 15.20 17.93
N ILE A 251 3.46 15.11 18.86
CA ILE A 251 3.35 16.01 19.99
C ILE A 251 4.06 15.44 21.23
N ASN A 252 3.88 14.15 21.48
CA ASN A 252 4.41 13.47 22.67
C ASN A 252 4.76 12.01 22.33
N THR A 253 5.99 11.80 21.91
CA THR A 253 6.51 10.46 21.58
C THR A 253 6.50 9.54 22.80
N GLY A 254 6.74 10.08 24.02
CA GLY A 254 6.74 9.29 25.26
C GLY A 254 5.39 8.62 25.53
N LEU A 255 4.28 9.29 25.23
CA LEU A 255 2.95 8.71 25.39
C LEU A 255 2.76 7.52 24.43
N VAL A 256 3.17 7.66 23.17
CA VAL A 256 3.08 6.56 22.20
C VAL A 256 3.97 5.39 22.62
N HIS A 257 5.20 5.66 23.11
CA HIS A 257 6.09 4.61 23.61
C HIS A 257 5.49 3.87 24.81
N ALA A 258 4.83 4.57 25.75
CA ALA A 258 4.15 3.94 26.88
C ALA A 258 3.00 3.01 26.42
N ILE A 259 2.18 3.46 25.45
CA ILE A 259 1.10 2.65 24.85
C ILE A 259 1.70 1.43 24.15
N MET A 260 2.74 1.61 23.34
CA MET A 260 3.38 0.52 22.61
C MET A 260 4.13 -0.45 23.51
N GLY A 261 4.64 0.02 24.67
CA GLY A 261 5.20 -0.85 25.70
C GLY A 261 4.16 -1.84 26.26
N LYS A 262 2.89 -1.42 26.41
CA LYS A 262 1.81 -2.34 26.78
C LYS A 262 1.54 -3.34 25.65
N VAL A 263 1.41 -2.87 24.41
CA VAL A 263 1.23 -3.74 23.24
C VAL A 263 2.33 -4.81 23.16
N MET A 264 3.59 -4.44 23.50
CA MET A 264 4.69 -5.42 23.50
C MET A 264 4.56 -6.47 24.58
N ARG A 265 4.05 -6.14 25.77
CA ARG A 265 3.77 -7.14 26.82
C ARG A 265 2.72 -8.12 26.36
N ASP A 266 1.60 -7.62 25.85
CA ASP A 266 0.50 -8.45 25.33
C ASP A 266 0.97 -9.33 24.13
N PHE A 267 1.85 -8.79 23.28
CA PHE A 267 2.47 -9.54 22.19
C PHE A 267 3.29 -10.75 22.69
N ARG A 268 4.06 -10.57 23.79
CA ARG A 268 4.89 -11.63 24.37
C ARG A 268 4.08 -12.76 25.00
N GLU A 269 2.84 -12.50 25.46
CA GLU A 269 1.94 -13.54 25.96
C GLU A 269 1.51 -14.52 24.86
N ASN A 270 1.57 -14.12 23.58
CA ASN A 270 1.29 -14.97 22.43
C ASN A 270 2.53 -15.65 21.84
N ARG A 271 3.70 -15.51 22.49
CA ARG A 271 4.96 -16.11 22.02
C ARG A 271 4.98 -17.61 22.33
N LYS A 272 5.52 -18.41 21.37
CA LYS A 272 5.85 -19.82 21.51
C LYS A 272 7.29 -20.01 21.97
#